data_971fd6811b09a2d50f39105d3252389e
#
_entry.id   971fd6811b09a2d50f39105d3252389e
#
_cell.length_a   1.000
_cell.length_b   1.000
_cell.length_c   1.000
_cell.angle_alpha   90.00
_cell.angle_beta   90.00
_cell.angle_gamma   90.00
#
_symmetry.space_group_name_H-M   'P 1'
#
loop_
_entity.id
_entity.type
_entity.pdbx_description
1 polymer ?
#
loop_
_entity_poly.entity_id
_entity_poly.type
_entity_poly.pdbx_seq_one_letter_code
_entity_poly.pdbx_strand_id
1 'polypeptide(L)'
;MERYNFQLIEKKWQSFFETKKTYRSKDSPKFYCLEMFPYPSGKIHMGHVRNYTIGDVVARFKYLNGYSVLHPMGWDSFGLPAENAARENNLHPKEWTKKNISEMKRQLKMLGLSIDWDLEISTCDEKYYKHQQELFIDLYNEGLVLKKENYVNWDPVENTVLANEQVVNGKGWRSGATVERKKLSQWVFNITKFADELLSDLKLLNNWPEKVKLMQQNWIGKSVGCEIDFKIFDREEKIKVFTTRPDTIFGVSFLAVSIDHPICKELETKESFLKFKKDCLKVGTTEEALAGAEKNGYKTSLFVEHPFIKNKKIPVFVANFVLMDYGTGAIFGCPAHDQRDLDFSKKYGLEIIEVVAENKNILKNFDKLKEAYVSNGTLVNSEFLNGLSVENAKEKIINEIEKKKIGKKKISFRLKDWGVS
;
A
#
# COMPACT_ATOMS: atom_id res chain seq x y z
N MET A 1 41.38 -21.68 43.67
CA MET A 1 40.64 -22.02 42.49
C MET A 1 40.91 -20.95 41.43
N GLU A 2 41.46 -21.36 40.28
CA GLU A 2 41.60 -20.44 39.16
C GLU A 2 40.21 -19.94 38.72
N ARG A 3 40.09 -18.66 38.53
CA ARG A 3 38.85 -18.06 38.09
C ARG A 3 38.58 -18.46 36.62
N TYR A 4 37.38 -18.92 36.32
CA TYR A 4 36.96 -19.24 34.94
C TYR A 4 37.26 -18.08 33.98
N ASN A 5 38.18 -18.30 33.03
CA ASN A 5 38.57 -17.31 32.03
C ASN A 5 37.76 -17.49 30.76
N PHE A 6 36.62 -16.85 30.70
CA PHE A 6 35.69 -16.97 29.56
C PHE A 6 36.34 -16.56 28.23
N GLN A 7 37.18 -15.53 28.21
CA GLN A 7 37.80 -15.05 26.99
C GLN A 7 38.71 -16.08 26.32
N LEU A 8 39.50 -16.80 27.08
CA LEU A 8 40.37 -17.87 26.57
C LEU A 8 39.56 -19.09 26.12
N ILE A 9 38.54 -19.43 26.89
CA ILE A 9 37.70 -20.62 26.61
C ILE A 9 36.83 -20.37 25.40
N GLU A 10 36.19 -19.22 25.25
CA GLU A 10 35.39 -18.87 24.07
C GLU A 10 36.23 -18.90 22.81
N LYS A 11 37.40 -18.25 22.79
CA LYS A 11 38.33 -18.30 21.64
C LYS A 11 38.73 -19.69 21.26
N LYS A 12 39.03 -20.55 22.23
CA LYS A 12 39.38 -21.97 22.03
C LYS A 12 38.25 -22.70 21.30
N TRP A 13 37.01 -22.56 21.79
CA TRP A 13 35.90 -23.30 21.24
C TRP A 13 35.42 -22.75 19.90
N GLN A 14 35.45 -21.44 19.71
CA GLN A 14 35.14 -20.81 18.41
C GLN A 14 36.12 -21.31 17.34
N SER A 15 37.42 -21.32 17.64
CA SER A 15 38.44 -21.87 16.73
C SER A 15 38.24 -23.38 16.47
N PHE A 16 37.88 -24.14 17.49
CA PHE A 16 37.56 -25.56 17.32
C PHE A 16 36.37 -25.78 16.38
N PHE A 17 35.25 -25.07 16.59
CA PHE A 17 34.05 -25.18 15.77
C PHE A 17 34.33 -24.84 14.30
N GLU A 18 35.08 -23.76 14.07
CA GLU A 18 35.47 -23.34 12.73
C GLU A 18 36.39 -24.38 12.03
N THR A 19 37.43 -24.82 12.72
CA THR A 19 38.40 -25.77 12.16
C THR A 19 37.76 -27.14 11.90
N LYS A 20 36.93 -27.64 12.79
CA LYS A 20 36.24 -28.92 12.68
C LYS A 20 34.97 -28.86 11.82
N LYS A 21 34.56 -27.68 11.36
CA LYS A 21 33.31 -27.47 10.64
C LYS A 21 32.11 -28.15 11.34
N THR A 22 32.03 -27.96 12.67
CA THR A 22 31.15 -28.71 13.57
C THR A 22 29.69 -28.60 13.17
N TYR A 23 29.29 -27.45 12.68
CA TYR A 23 27.88 -27.11 12.34
C TYR A 23 27.56 -27.27 10.84
N ARG A 24 28.44 -27.92 10.08
CA ARG A 24 28.16 -28.23 8.69
C ARG A 24 27.01 -29.22 8.57
N SER A 25 26.08 -28.95 7.64
CA SER A 25 24.96 -29.83 7.34
C SER A 25 25.43 -31.26 6.91
N LYS A 26 24.74 -32.30 7.40
CA LYS A 26 24.99 -33.74 7.14
C LYS A 26 23.77 -34.38 6.49
N ASP A 27 23.85 -35.68 6.24
CA ASP A 27 22.88 -36.39 5.39
C ASP A 27 21.57 -36.85 6.04
N SER A 28 21.03 -36.32 7.12
CA SER A 28 19.67 -36.70 7.61
C SER A 28 19.50 -36.66 9.12
N PRO A 29 18.28 -36.59 9.65
CA PRO A 29 17.10 -35.91 9.13
C PRO A 29 17.32 -34.39 9.03
N LYS A 30 16.72 -33.75 8.04
CA LYS A 30 16.98 -32.33 7.73
C LYS A 30 16.16 -31.38 8.57
N PHE A 31 16.78 -30.31 8.99
CA PHE A 31 16.10 -29.14 9.61
C PHE A 31 16.68 -27.81 9.07
N TYR A 32 15.82 -26.92 8.61
CA TYR A 32 16.22 -25.61 8.14
C TYR A 32 15.95 -24.56 9.21
N CYS A 33 16.99 -23.91 9.71
CA CYS A 33 16.90 -22.78 10.64
C CYS A 33 17.22 -21.51 9.90
N LEU A 34 16.22 -20.65 9.71
CA LEU A 34 16.33 -19.38 9.01
C LEU A 34 15.99 -18.23 9.95
N GLU A 35 16.89 -17.27 10.05
CA GLU A 35 16.65 -15.95 10.61
C GLU A 35 16.60 -14.91 9.49
N MET A 36 16.06 -13.73 9.82
CA MET A 36 16.07 -12.59 8.91
C MET A 36 17.50 -12.15 8.62
N PHE A 37 17.86 -12.07 7.35
CA PHE A 37 19.16 -11.57 6.90
C PHE A 37 19.36 -10.10 7.25
N PRO A 38 20.54 -9.71 7.78
CA PRO A 38 20.79 -8.33 8.13
C PRO A 38 21.13 -7.47 6.93
N TYR A 39 20.76 -6.18 7.01
CA TYR A 39 21.32 -5.16 6.14
C TYR A 39 22.74 -4.81 6.60
N PRO A 40 23.76 -4.82 5.72
CA PRO A 40 25.13 -4.49 6.10
C PRO A 40 25.34 -2.97 6.14
N SER A 41 24.63 -2.29 7.04
CA SER A 41 24.63 -0.84 7.17
C SER A 41 25.59 -0.28 8.23
N GLY A 42 26.37 -1.15 8.92
CA GLY A 42 27.31 -0.69 9.94
C GLY A 42 27.77 -1.80 10.88
N LYS A 43 27.47 -1.66 12.18
CA LYS A 43 27.78 -2.64 13.21
C LYS A 43 26.52 -3.40 13.64
N ILE A 44 26.69 -4.59 14.24
CA ILE A 44 25.56 -5.29 14.85
C ILE A 44 25.06 -4.49 16.07
N HIS A 45 23.79 -4.65 16.40
CA HIS A 45 23.15 -4.09 17.58
C HIS A 45 22.37 -5.18 18.33
N MET A 46 21.82 -4.86 19.49
CA MET A 46 21.11 -5.84 20.32
C MET A 46 19.95 -6.55 19.63
N GLY A 47 19.32 -5.92 18.63
CA GLY A 47 18.31 -6.59 17.80
C GLY A 47 18.88 -7.78 17.00
N HIS A 48 20.06 -7.63 16.42
CA HIS A 48 20.78 -8.71 15.75
C HIS A 48 21.16 -9.82 16.75
N VAL A 49 21.71 -9.44 17.89
CA VAL A 49 22.08 -10.40 18.95
C VAL A 49 20.88 -11.22 19.37
N ARG A 50 19.75 -10.58 19.66
CA ARG A 50 18.50 -11.28 20.04
C ARG A 50 18.00 -12.21 18.95
N ASN A 51 17.91 -11.73 17.71
CA ASN A 51 17.41 -12.53 16.59
C ASN A 51 18.24 -13.80 16.39
N TYR A 52 19.54 -13.66 16.23
CA TYR A 52 20.42 -14.78 15.92
C TYR A 52 20.67 -15.72 17.11
N THR A 53 20.61 -15.21 18.35
CA THR A 53 20.69 -16.08 19.52
C THR A 53 19.46 -16.99 19.65
N ILE A 54 18.27 -16.49 19.35
CA ILE A 54 17.04 -17.31 19.36
C ILE A 54 17.16 -18.43 18.33
N GLY A 55 17.54 -18.12 17.09
CA GLY A 55 17.76 -19.11 16.05
C GLY A 55 18.86 -20.09 16.39
N ASP A 56 19.97 -19.62 16.94
CA ASP A 56 21.09 -20.45 17.38
C ASP A 56 20.68 -21.49 18.44
N VAL A 57 19.86 -21.10 19.41
CA VAL A 57 19.32 -22.04 20.41
C VAL A 57 18.51 -23.15 19.73
N VAL A 58 17.63 -22.81 18.79
CA VAL A 58 16.84 -23.78 18.03
C VAL A 58 17.75 -24.68 17.18
N ALA A 59 18.72 -24.11 16.48
CA ALA A 59 19.65 -24.83 15.63
C ALA A 59 20.46 -25.83 16.45
N ARG A 60 21.04 -25.43 17.58
CA ARG A 60 21.79 -26.31 18.48
C ARG A 60 20.94 -27.41 19.11
N PHE A 61 19.70 -27.05 19.52
CA PHE A 61 18.77 -28.05 20.05
C PHE A 61 18.49 -29.13 19.02
N LYS A 62 18.21 -28.76 17.78
CA LYS A 62 17.97 -29.70 16.68
C LYS A 62 19.21 -30.52 16.35
N TYR A 63 20.37 -29.87 16.30
CA TYR A 63 21.66 -30.57 16.05
C TYR A 63 21.94 -31.62 17.12
N LEU A 64 21.76 -31.30 18.41
CA LEU A 64 21.94 -32.23 19.53
C LEU A 64 20.94 -33.39 19.52
N ASN A 65 19.78 -33.21 18.91
CA ASN A 65 18.79 -34.25 18.71
C ASN A 65 19.01 -35.06 17.39
N GLY A 66 20.18 -34.95 16.78
CA GLY A 66 20.57 -35.75 15.63
C GLY A 66 20.12 -35.25 14.26
N TYR A 67 19.57 -34.03 14.19
CA TYR A 67 19.19 -33.43 12.91
C TYR A 67 20.43 -32.89 12.15
N SER A 68 20.37 -32.98 10.83
CA SER A 68 21.23 -32.20 9.93
C SER A 68 20.68 -30.82 9.78
N VAL A 69 21.28 -29.87 10.47
CA VAL A 69 20.76 -28.49 10.49
C VAL A 69 21.39 -27.64 9.40
N LEU A 70 20.57 -27.09 8.50
CA LEU A 70 20.95 -26.07 7.57
C LEU A 70 20.71 -24.70 8.28
N HIS A 71 21.81 -24.05 8.70
CA HIS A 71 21.78 -22.74 9.39
C HIS A 71 22.70 -21.77 8.67
N PRO A 72 22.26 -21.18 7.53
CA PRO A 72 23.09 -20.31 6.70
C PRO A 72 23.10 -18.88 7.22
N MET A 73 24.02 -18.05 6.71
CA MET A 73 24.03 -16.61 6.83
C MET A 73 23.88 -15.96 5.46
N GLY A 74 23.09 -14.91 5.39
CA GLY A 74 22.99 -14.06 4.20
C GLY A 74 23.07 -12.57 4.56
N TRP A 75 23.38 -11.78 3.55
CA TRP A 75 23.43 -10.32 3.65
C TRP A 75 22.44 -9.73 2.67
N ASP A 76 21.46 -8.99 3.17
CA ASP A 76 20.57 -8.19 2.34
C ASP A 76 21.28 -6.90 1.95
N SER A 77 22.04 -6.97 0.87
CA SER A 77 23.14 -6.06 0.56
C SER A 77 22.86 -5.11 -0.59
N PHE A 78 21.65 -5.11 -1.13
CA PHE A 78 21.15 -4.09 -2.03
C PHE A 78 20.30 -3.07 -1.28
N GLY A 79 20.11 -1.90 -1.91
CA GLY A 79 19.09 -0.93 -1.52
C GLY A 79 19.61 0.39 -1.00
N LEU A 80 18.71 1.36 -0.94
CA LEU A 80 18.96 2.76 -0.60
C LEU A 80 19.69 2.98 0.75
N PRO A 81 19.46 2.20 1.83
CA PRO A 81 20.18 2.44 3.08
C PRO A 81 21.71 2.32 2.94
N ALA A 82 22.19 1.31 2.23
CA ALA A 82 23.62 1.13 2.00
C ALA A 82 24.18 2.18 1.03
N GLU A 83 23.44 2.49 -0.04
CA GLU A 83 23.82 3.51 -1.03
C GLU A 83 23.89 4.90 -0.42
N ASN A 84 22.92 5.26 0.40
CA ASN A 84 22.88 6.56 1.07
C ASN A 84 24.00 6.71 2.09
N ALA A 85 24.25 5.68 2.90
CA ALA A 85 25.35 5.68 3.85
C ALA A 85 26.72 5.78 3.15
N ALA A 86 26.89 5.11 2.00
CA ALA A 86 28.10 5.23 1.18
C ALA A 86 28.27 6.66 0.65
N ARG A 87 27.19 7.27 0.15
CA ARG A 87 27.20 8.66 -0.34
C ARG A 87 27.53 9.66 0.77
N GLU A 88 26.93 9.53 1.95
CA GLU A 88 27.24 10.38 3.12
C GLU A 88 28.70 10.29 3.55
N ASN A 89 29.34 9.14 3.35
CA ASN A 89 30.74 8.91 3.68
C ASN A 89 31.70 9.12 2.49
N ASN A 90 31.21 9.59 1.32
CA ASN A 90 31.98 9.76 0.08
C ASN A 90 32.71 8.48 -0.36
N LEU A 91 32.06 7.34 -0.22
CA LEU A 91 32.58 6.03 -0.61
C LEU A 91 31.72 5.40 -1.72
N HIS A 92 32.31 4.48 -2.47
CA HIS A 92 31.57 3.70 -3.43
C HIS A 92 30.66 2.67 -2.69
N PRO A 93 29.36 2.51 -3.02
CA PRO A 93 28.45 1.59 -2.32
C PRO A 93 28.98 0.16 -2.17
N LYS A 94 29.62 -0.39 -3.20
CA LYS A 94 30.24 -1.72 -3.19
C LYS A 94 31.31 -1.86 -2.09
N GLU A 95 32.18 -0.86 -1.96
CA GLU A 95 33.27 -0.89 -0.97
C GLU A 95 32.72 -0.73 0.47
N TRP A 96 31.78 0.19 0.64
CA TRP A 96 31.09 0.40 1.90
C TRP A 96 30.40 -0.86 2.36
N THR A 97 29.61 -1.49 1.48
CA THR A 97 28.85 -2.72 1.79
C THR A 97 29.78 -3.87 2.17
N LYS A 98 30.85 -4.12 1.38
CA LYS A 98 31.84 -5.18 1.69
C LYS A 98 32.55 -4.95 3.01
N LYS A 99 32.91 -3.71 3.33
CA LYS A 99 33.53 -3.36 4.59
C LYS A 99 32.59 -3.65 5.75
N ASN A 100 31.32 -3.27 5.65
CA ASN A 100 30.33 -3.52 6.68
C ASN A 100 30.04 -5.02 6.86
N ILE A 101 29.90 -5.78 5.78
CA ILE A 101 29.77 -7.24 5.84
C ILE A 101 30.94 -7.86 6.63
N SER A 102 32.17 -7.46 6.31
CA SER A 102 33.36 -7.98 6.99
C SER A 102 33.34 -7.66 8.48
N GLU A 103 32.97 -6.46 8.86
CA GLU A 103 32.92 -6.03 10.28
C GLU A 103 31.77 -6.74 11.03
N MET A 104 30.58 -6.77 10.47
CA MET A 104 29.44 -7.47 11.08
C MET A 104 29.68 -8.98 11.18
N LYS A 105 30.27 -9.60 10.16
CA LYS A 105 30.68 -11.02 10.20
C LYS A 105 31.67 -11.27 11.34
N ARG A 106 32.67 -10.42 11.49
CA ARG A 106 33.63 -10.51 12.60
C ARG A 106 32.91 -10.46 13.97
N GLN A 107 31.96 -9.53 14.13
CA GLN A 107 31.18 -9.39 15.38
C GLN A 107 30.26 -10.59 15.63
N LEU A 108 29.57 -11.11 14.60
CA LEU A 108 28.72 -12.29 14.71
C LEU A 108 29.51 -13.55 15.06
N LYS A 109 30.71 -13.72 14.49
CA LYS A 109 31.60 -14.82 14.83
C LYS A 109 32.04 -14.79 16.28
N MET A 110 32.21 -13.59 16.87
CA MET A 110 32.54 -13.45 18.31
C MET A 110 31.41 -13.93 19.23
N LEU A 111 30.16 -13.98 18.76
CA LEU A 111 29.04 -14.57 19.51
C LEU A 111 29.08 -16.09 19.54
N GLY A 112 29.91 -16.74 18.72
CA GLY A 112 30.06 -18.19 18.66
C GLY A 112 28.82 -18.93 18.16
N LEU A 113 28.01 -18.31 17.31
CA LEU A 113 26.80 -18.89 16.75
C LEU A 113 27.06 -20.12 15.88
N SER A 114 26.11 -21.06 15.84
CA SER A 114 26.20 -22.32 15.07
C SER A 114 25.85 -22.14 13.58
N ILE A 115 26.31 -21.03 12.99
CA ILE A 115 26.10 -20.72 11.59
C ILE A 115 27.12 -21.46 10.72
N ASP A 116 26.63 -22.04 9.62
CA ASP A 116 27.49 -22.59 8.57
C ASP A 116 27.97 -21.48 7.62
N TRP A 117 29.14 -20.92 7.95
CA TRP A 117 29.73 -19.82 7.18
C TRP A 117 30.22 -20.20 5.78
N ASP A 118 30.28 -21.51 5.46
CA ASP A 118 30.57 -21.98 4.10
C ASP A 118 29.38 -21.75 3.16
N LEU A 119 28.17 -21.56 3.72
CA LEU A 119 26.91 -21.25 3.03
C LEU A 119 26.53 -19.77 3.08
N GLU A 120 27.50 -18.91 3.34
CA GLU A 120 27.29 -17.47 3.33
C GLU A 120 26.98 -16.96 1.92
N ILE A 121 25.95 -16.13 1.82
CA ILE A 121 25.54 -15.48 0.57
C ILE A 121 25.42 -13.96 0.74
N SER A 122 25.55 -13.24 -0.35
CA SER A 122 25.26 -11.79 -0.41
C SER A 122 24.35 -11.50 -1.61
N THR A 123 23.23 -10.84 -1.36
CA THR A 123 22.24 -10.59 -2.42
C THR A 123 22.76 -9.71 -3.54
N CYS A 124 23.83 -8.90 -3.30
CA CYS A 124 24.49 -8.09 -4.32
C CYS A 124 25.57 -8.82 -5.11
N ASP A 125 25.85 -10.08 -4.83
CA ASP A 125 26.82 -10.85 -5.62
C ASP A 125 26.20 -11.34 -6.92
N GLU A 126 26.96 -11.29 -8.01
CA GLU A 126 26.52 -11.72 -9.35
C GLU A 126 26.04 -13.16 -9.36
N LYS A 127 26.69 -14.04 -8.58
CA LYS A 127 26.28 -15.44 -8.42
C LYS A 127 24.90 -15.60 -7.82
N TYR A 128 24.44 -14.59 -7.06
CA TYR A 128 23.11 -14.62 -6.45
C TYR A 128 22.09 -13.94 -7.36
N TYR A 129 22.29 -12.66 -7.72
CA TYR A 129 21.25 -11.90 -8.42
C TYR A 129 21.01 -12.36 -9.87
N LYS A 130 21.93 -13.09 -10.50
CA LYS A 130 21.65 -13.71 -11.81
C LYS A 130 20.40 -14.59 -11.80
N HIS A 131 20.16 -15.31 -10.68
CA HIS A 131 18.97 -16.15 -10.53
C HIS A 131 17.71 -15.32 -10.34
N GLN A 132 17.82 -14.15 -9.71
CA GLN A 132 16.71 -13.20 -9.63
C GLN A 132 16.36 -12.61 -11.00
N GLN A 133 17.40 -12.34 -11.83
CA GLN A 133 17.19 -11.87 -13.21
C GLN A 133 16.53 -12.95 -14.08
N GLU A 134 16.95 -14.20 -13.93
CA GLU A 134 16.32 -15.35 -14.60
C GLU A 134 14.85 -15.49 -14.21
N LEU A 135 14.56 -15.49 -12.91
CA LEU A 135 13.18 -15.52 -12.39
C LEU A 135 12.34 -14.34 -12.90
N PHE A 136 12.94 -13.14 -12.98
CA PHE A 136 12.25 -11.97 -13.52
C PHE A 136 11.84 -12.19 -14.97
N ILE A 137 12.72 -12.79 -15.79
CA ILE A 137 12.43 -13.10 -17.21
C ILE A 137 11.32 -14.14 -17.32
N ASP A 138 11.35 -15.17 -16.47
CA ASP A 138 10.30 -16.20 -16.45
C ASP A 138 8.94 -15.57 -16.09
N LEU A 139 8.90 -14.76 -15.05
CA LEU A 139 7.68 -14.05 -14.65
C LEU A 139 7.19 -13.06 -15.72
N TYR A 140 8.10 -12.43 -16.44
CA TYR A 140 7.75 -11.57 -17.58
C TYR A 140 7.10 -12.37 -18.71
N ASN A 141 7.67 -13.51 -19.07
CA ASN A 141 7.13 -14.41 -20.11
C ASN A 141 5.74 -14.95 -19.74
N GLU A 142 5.48 -15.17 -18.44
CA GLU A 142 4.18 -15.59 -17.90
C GLU A 142 3.17 -14.41 -17.77
N GLY A 143 3.55 -13.19 -18.14
CA GLY A 143 2.69 -11.99 -18.04
C GLY A 143 2.43 -11.56 -16.61
N LEU A 144 3.33 -11.91 -15.68
CA LEU A 144 3.26 -11.52 -14.26
C LEU A 144 4.12 -10.31 -13.94
N VAL A 145 4.94 -9.87 -14.89
CA VAL A 145 5.72 -8.62 -14.83
C VAL A 145 5.27 -7.71 -15.96
N LEU A 146 4.90 -6.49 -15.62
CA LEU A 146 4.37 -5.51 -16.58
C LEU A 146 5.16 -4.20 -16.45
N LYS A 147 5.23 -3.44 -17.55
CA LYS A 147 5.73 -2.08 -17.54
C LYS A 147 4.56 -1.11 -17.53
N LYS A 148 4.46 -0.28 -16.49
CA LYS A 148 3.36 0.67 -16.29
C LYS A 148 3.90 2.07 -16.07
N GLU A 149 3.18 3.07 -16.54
CA GLU A 149 3.40 4.45 -16.18
C GLU A 149 2.58 4.79 -14.92
N ASN A 150 3.28 5.11 -13.85
CA ASN A 150 2.66 5.50 -12.58
C ASN A 150 3.17 6.87 -12.12
N TYR A 151 2.32 7.58 -11.37
CA TYR A 151 2.78 8.73 -10.63
C TYR A 151 3.52 8.27 -9.38
N VAL A 152 4.71 8.80 -9.17
CA VAL A 152 5.57 8.51 -8.02
C VAL A 152 5.90 9.78 -7.27
N ASN A 153 6.21 9.64 -5.99
CA ASN A 153 6.80 10.72 -5.21
C ASN A 153 8.28 10.82 -5.56
N TRP A 154 8.68 11.91 -6.16
CA TRP A 154 10.05 12.15 -6.61
C TRP A 154 10.75 13.14 -5.67
N ASP A 155 11.90 12.75 -5.17
CA ASP A 155 12.78 13.65 -4.44
C ASP A 155 13.79 14.28 -5.42
N PRO A 156 13.70 15.61 -5.69
CA PRO A 156 14.57 16.25 -6.66
C PRO A 156 16.01 16.43 -6.16
N VAL A 157 16.26 16.34 -4.86
CA VAL A 157 17.60 16.45 -4.25
C VAL A 157 18.31 15.10 -4.26
N GLU A 158 17.59 14.05 -3.85
CA GLU A 158 18.14 12.69 -3.86
C GLU A 158 18.05 12.02 -5.23
N ASN A 159 17.31 12.62 -6.19
CA ASN A 159 17.03 12.06 -7.52
C ASN A 159 16.52 10.62 -7.45
N THR A 160 15.56 10.37 -6.56
CA THR A 160 15.00 9.04 -6.31
C THR A 160 13.50 9.06 -6.10
N VAL A 161 12.88 7.89 -6.28
CA VAL A 161 11.48 7.66 -5.94
C VAL A 161 11.37 7.38 -4.45
N LEU A 162 10.43 8.03 -3.79
CA LEU A 162 10.10 7.80 -2.39
C LEU A 162 8.82 6.98 -2.26
N ALA A 163 8.85 5.99 -1.38
CA ALA A 163 7.63 5.33 -0.91
C ALA A 163 6.76 6.34 -0.13
N ASN A 164 5.46 6.06 -0.01
CA ASN A 164 4.55 6.98 0.69
C ASN A 164 4.99 7.26 2.14
N GLU A 165 5.52 6.24 2.82
CA GLU A 165 6.01 6.31 4.20
C GLU A 165 7.25 7.19 4.35
N GLN A 166 7.93 7.47 3.25
CA GLN A 166 9.12 8.32 3.18
C GLN A 166 8.80 9.80 2.88
N VAL A 167 7.51 10.13 2.75
CA VAL A 167 7.04 11.50 2.55
C VAL A 167 6.38 12.00 3.82
N VAL A 168 6.99 12.98 4.47
CA VAL A 168 6.48 13.58 5.71
C VAL A 168 6.13 15.05 5.45
N ASN A 169 4.88 15.40 5.62
CA ASN A 169 4.37 16.77 5.37
C ASN A 169 4.72 17.31 3.95
N GLY A 170 4.65 16.44 2.94
CA GLY A 170 4.98 16.81 1.55
C GLY A 170 6.47 16.97 1.26
N LYS A 171 7.32 16.52 2.18
CA LYS A 171 8.80 16.59 2.05
C LYS A 171 9.40 15.21 2.14
N GLY A 172 10.50 15.00 1.44
CA GLY A 172 11.31 13.81 1.61
C GLY A 172 11.82 13.70 3.06
N TRP A 173 11.60 12.56 3.68
CA TRP A 173 11.90 12.31 5.09
C TRP A 173 13.36 12.54 5.47
N ARG A 174 14.24 12.43 4.48
CA ARG A 174 15.69 12.57 4.64
C ARG A 174 16.21 13.90 4.10
N SER A 175 15.90 14.22 2.85
CA SER A 175 16.40 15.43 2.18
C SER A 175 15.75 16.71 2.72
N GLY A 176 14.52 16.60 3.26
CA GLY A 176 13.70 17.75 3.60
C GLY A 176 13.19 18.53 2.37
N ALA A 177 13.53 18.09 1.15
CA ALA A 177 13.09 18.72 -0.08
C ALA A 177 11.58 18.51 -0.29
N THR A 178 10.92 19.47 -0.91
CA THR A 178 9.53 19.32 -1.34
C THR A 178 9.46 18.21 -2.41
N VAL A 179 8.65 17.22 -2.13
CA VAL A 179 8.46 16.07 -3.03
C VAL A 179 7.68 16.51 -4.26
N GLU A 180 8.14 16.11 -5.42
CA GLU A 180 7.46 16.33 -6.70
C GLU A 180 6.69 15.09 -7.12
N ARG A 181 5.53 15.29 -7.72
CA ARG A 181 4.78 14.20 -8.33
C ARG A 181 5.24 14.02 -9.78
N LYS A 182 5.92 12.93 -10.07
CA LYS A 182 6.51 12.64 -11.39
C LYS A 182 5.91 11.38 -11.99
N LYS A 183 5.59 11.43 -13.28
CA LYS A 183 5.13 10.27 -14.02
C LYS A 183 6.35 9.50 -14.53
N LEU A 184 6.52 8.26 -14.06
CA LEU A 184 7.61 7.38 -14.47
C LEU A 184 7.09 6.05 -15.00
N SER A 185 7.78 5.52 -15.99
CA SER A 185 7.54 4.17 -16.49
C SER A 185 8.35 3.19 -15.64
N GLN A 186 7.66 2.30 -14.93
CA GLN A 186 8.26 1.37 -13.98
C GLN A 186 7.83 -0.07 -14.27
N TRP A 187 8.69 -1.01 -13.93
CA TRP A 187 8.35 -2.42 -13.88
C TRP A 187 7.55 -2.72 -12.61
N VAL A 188 6.49 -3.52 -12.73
CA VAL A 188 5.67 -3.94 -11.62
C VAL A 188 5.37 -5.44 -11.69
N PHE A 189 5.32 -6.10 -10.53
CA PHE A 189 4.72 -7.42 -10.40
C PHE A 189 3.20 -7.29 -10.33
N ASN A 190 2.48 -8.02 -11.19
CA ASN A 190 1.02 -8.01 -11.29
C ASN A 190 0.39 -8.87 -10.17
N ILE A 191 0.71 -8.54 -8.92
CA ILE A 191 0.22 -9.29 -7.75
C ILE A 191 -1.29 -9.21 -7.59
N THR A 192 -1.92 -8.15 -8.10
CA THR A 192 -3.38 -7.96 -8.04
C THR A 192 -4.15 -9.03 -8.79
N LYS A 193 -3.53 -9.70 -9.77
CA LYS A 193 -4.10 -10.87 -10.46
C LYS A 193 -4.49 -11.99 -9.50
N PHE A 194 -3.77 -12.13 -8.40
CA PHE A 194 -3.95 -13.16 -7.38
C PHE A 194 -4.73 -12.69 -6.14
N ALA A 195 -5.30 -11.49 -6.15
CA ALA A 195 -5.90 -10.89 -4.96
C ALA A 195 -7.04 -11.73 -4.35
N ASP A 196 -7.93 -12.30 -5.19
CA ASP A 196 -9.01 -13.17 -4.72
C ASP A 196 -8.47 -14.49 -4.13
N GLU A 197 -7.49 -15.10 -4.81
CA GLU A 197 -6.86 -16.35 -4.38
C GLU A 197 -6.09 -16.13 -3.06
N LEU A 198 -5.26 -15.09 -2.97
CA LEU A 198 -4.57 -14.72 -1.74
C LEU A 198 -5.53 -14.52 -0.55
N LEU A 199 -6.68 -13.87 -0.80
CA LEU A 199 -7.69 -13.66 0.24
C LEU A 199 -8.35 -14.99 0.65
N SER A 200 -8.70 -15.85 -0.31
CA SER A 200 -9.34 -17.14 -0.05
C SER A 200 -8.43 -18.09 0.71
N ASP A 201 -7.13 -18.04 0.43
CA ASP A 201 -6.13 -18.98 0.97
C ASP A 201 -5.60 -18.60 2.35
N LEU A 202 -5.96 -17.42 2.87
CA LEU A 202 -5.70 -17.08 4.28
C LEU A 202 -6.28 -18.14 5.25
N LYS A 203 -7.37 -18.80 4.89
CA LYS A 203 -7.97 -19.91 5.66
C LYS A 203 -7.09 -21.16 5.74
N LEU A 204 -6.15 -21.35 4.80
CA LEU A 204 -5.22 -22.47 4.78
C LEU A 204 -4.03 -22.28 5.74
N LEU A 205 -3.83 -21.07 6.23
CA LEU A 205 -2.73 -20.70 7.13
C LEU A 205 -3.07 -21.04 8.60
N ASN A 206 -3.28 -22.33 8.89
CA ASN A 206 -3.75 -22.79 10.19
C ASN A 206 -2.82 -22.45 11.36
N ASN A 207 -1.51 -22.35 11.10
CA ASN A 207 -0.49 -22.06 12.12
C ASN A 207 -0.15 -20.56 12.25
N TRP A 208 -0.85 -19.71 11.52
CA TRP A 208 -0.63 -18.25 11.59
C TRP A 208 -1.51 -17.65 12.68
N PRO A 209 -1.00 -16.64 13.44
CA PRO A 209 -1.80 -15.90 14.39
C PRO A 209 -3.00 -15.21 13.71
N GLU A 210 -4.17 -15.28 14.31
CA GLU A 210 -5.41 -14.67 13.76
C GLU A 210 -5.24 -13.16 13.50
N LYS A 211 -4.52 -12.45 14.37
CA LYS A 211 -4.20 -11.03 14.18
C LYS A 211 -3.46 -10.78 12.86
N VAL A 212 -2.53 -11.65 12.49
CA VAL A 212 -1.76 -11.51 11.25
C VAL A 212 -2.64 -11.81 10.03
N LYS A 213 -3.50 -12.84 10.11
CA LYS A 213 -4.47 -13.13 9.04
C LYS A 213 -5.42 -11.96 8.81
N LEU A 214 -5.92 -11.36 9.89
CA LEU A 214 -6.77 -10.17 9.80
C LEU A 214 -6.03 -8.97 9.19
N MET A 215 -4.77 -8.75 9.53
CA MET A 215 -3.94 -7.70 8.91
C MET A 215 -3.78 -7.93 7.42
N GLN A 216 -3.53 -9.17 6.98
CA GLN A 216 -3.43 -9.52 5.57
C GLN A 216 -4.76 -9.34 4.83
N GLN A 217 -5.87 -9.77 5.43
CA GLN A 217 -7.22 -9.56 4.88
C GLN A 217 -7.51 -8.07 4.65
N ASN A 218 -7.20 -7.24 5.64
CA ASN A 218 -7.38 -5.79 5.54
C ASN A 218 -6.44 -5.14 4.51
N TRP A 219 -5.23 -5.66 4.38
CA TRP A 219 -4.26 -5.20 3.38
C TRP A 219 -4.71 -5.52 1.96
N ILE A 220 -5.19 -6.75 1.70
CA ILE A 220 -5.76 -7.14 0.42
C ILE A 220 -7.01 -6.32 0.13
N GLY A 221 -7.87 -6.12 1.13
CA GLY A 221 -8.94 -5.13 1.15
C GLY A 221 -9.93 -5.27 0.00
N LYS A 222 -10.59 -6.44 -0.10
CA LYS A 222 -11.65 -6.68 -1.08
C LYS A 222 -12.87 -5.82 -0.78
N SER A 223 -13.31 -5.04 -1.77
CA SER A 223 -14.55 -4.30 -1.71
C SER A 223 -15.44 -4.60 -2.93
N VAL A 224 -16.72 -4.74 -2.66
CA VAL A 224 -17.73 -4.92 -3.71
C VAL A 224 -18.46 -3.59 -3.89
N GLY A 225 -18.44 -3.08 -5.09
CA GLY A 225 -19.05 -1.81 -5.43
C GLY A 225 -19.70 -1.85 -6.81
N CYS A 226 -19.90 -0.67 -7.35
CA CYS A 226 -20.48 -0.48 -8.67
C CYS A 226 -19.75 0.64 -9.42
N GLU A 227 -19.48 0.41 -10.70
CA GLU A 227 -19.15 1.49 -11.65
C GLU A 227 -20.45 2.04 -12.21
N ILE A 228 -20.58 3.36 -12.23
CA ILE A 228 -21.78 4.06 -12.71
C ILE A 228 -21.36 5.16 -13.67
N ASP A 229 -21.97 5.21 -14.84
CA ASP A 229 -21.76 6.23 -15.86
C ASP A 229 -22.74 7.39 -15.63
N PHE A 230 -22.23 8.56 -15.34
CA PHE A 230 -22.98 9.81 -15.25
C PHE A 230 -22.81 10.59 -16.57
N LYS A 231 -23.90 10.79 -17.33
CA LYS A 231 -23.86 11.56 -18.57
C LYS A 231 -23.61 13.01 -18.28
N ILE A 232 -22.66 13.63 -18.98
CA ILE A 232 -22.44 15.09 -18.88
C ILE A 232 -23.59 15.80 -19.56
N PHE A 233 -24.17 16.81 -18.87
CA PHE A 233 -25.26 17.58 -19.42
C PHE A 233 -24.82 18.31 -20.71
N ASP A 234 -25.67 18.27 -21.73
CA ASP A 234 -25.44 18.78 -23.07
C ASP A 234 -24.21 18.19 -23.80
N ARG A 235 -23.74 16.99 -23.40
CA ARG A 235 -22.66 16.25 -24.07
C ARG A 235 -22.97 14.76 -24.16
N GLU A 236 -22.34 14.08 -25.11
CA GLU A 236 -22.40 12.61 -25.20
C GLU A 236 -21.42 11.89 -24.26
N GLU A 237 -20.48 12.63 -23.70
CA GLU A 237 -19.44 12.14 -22.81
C GLU A 237 -20.02 11.79 -21.44
N LYS A 238 -19.36 10.86 -20.77
CA LYS A 238 -19.76 10.36 -19.45
C LYS A 238 -18.60 10.43 -18.48
N ILE A 239 -18.90 10.70 -17.22
CA ILE A 239 -17.97 10.52 -16.11
C ILE A 239 -18.30 9.19 -15.43
N LYS A 240 -17.34 8.27 -15.44
CA LYS A 240 -17.47 6.98 -14.78
C LYS A 240 -17.04 7.10 -13.32
N VAL A 241 -17.92 6.74 -12.42
CA VAL A 241 -17.70 6.78 -10.97
C VAL A 241 -17.67 5.37 -10.41
N PHE A 242 -16.73 5.09 -9.50
CA PHE A 242 -16.77 3.89 -8.68
C PHE A 242 -17.25 4.22 -7.27
N THR A 243 -18.16 3.40 -6.74
CA THR A 243 -18.67 3.54 -5.37
C THR A 243 -18.87 2.18 -4.70
N THR A 244 -18.61 2.08 -3.40
CA THR A 244 -18.97 0.95 -2.53
C THR A 244 -20.34 1.14 -1.86
N ARG A 245 -20.94 2.32 -2.04
CA ARG A 245 -22.25 2.70 -1.50
C ARG A 245 -23.24 3.09 -2.61
N PRO A 246 -23.50 2.21 -3.62
CA PRO A 246 -24.46 2.53 -4.68
C PRO A 246 -25.88 2.75 -4.14
N ASP A 247 -26.21 2.21 -2.96
CA ASP A 247 -27.45 2.43 -2.23
C ASP A 247 -27.73 3.92 -1.96
N THR A 248 -26.69 4.75 -1.83
CA THR A 248 -26.83 6.18 -1.50
C THR A 248 -26.98 7.10 -2.74
N ILE A 249 -27.16 6.54 -3.93
CA ILE A 249 -27.19 7.32 -5.19
C ILE A 249 -28.22 8.44 -5.20
N PHE A 250 -29.36 8.24 -4.54
CA PHE A 250 -30.42 9.26 -4.45
C PHE A 250 -30.04 10.47 -3.56
N GLY A 251 -29.01 10.32 -2.71
CA GLY A 251 -28.44 11.38 -1.89
C GLY A 251 -27.26 12.12 -2.52
N VAL A 252 -27.00 11.88 -3.81
CA VAL A 252 -25.87 12.52 -4.52
C VAL A 252 -26.11 14.02 -4.64
N SER A 253 -25.12 14.80 -4.15
CA SER A 253 -25.13 16.26 -4.17
C SER A 253 -24.10 16.86 -5.12
N PHE A 254 -23.02 16.15 -5.38
CA PHE A 254 -21.97 16.54 -6.32
C PHE A 254 -21.23 15.34 -6.87
N LEU A 255 -20.56 15.52 -8.01
CA LEU A 255 -19.47 14.66 -8.43
C LEU A 255 -18.15 15.36 -8.16
N ALA A 256 -17.14 14.59 -7.76
CA ALA A 256 -15.78 15.09 -7.67
C ALA A 256 -14.84 14.18 -8.49
N VAL A 257 -13.94 14.81 -9.23
CA VAL A 257 -12.91 14.15 -10.02
C VAL A 257 -11.52 14.52 -9.53
N SER A 258 -10.57 13.62 -9.75
CA SER A 258 -9.14 13.87 -9.47
C SER A 258 -8.60 15.01 -10.32
N ILE A 259 -7.59 15.72 -9.83
CA ILE A 259 -6.85 16.74 -10.61
C ILE A 259 -6.20 16.18 -11.88
N ASP A 260 -5.99 14.86 -11.93
CA ASP A 260 -5.39 14.15 -13.08
C ASP A 260 -6.44 13.47 -13.97
N HIS A 261 -7.72 13.64 -13.67
CA HIS A 261 -8.80 13.08 -14.50
C HIS A 261 -8.76 13.70 -15.91
N PRO A 262 -8.98 12.90 -16.99
CA PRO A 262 -8.89 13.39 -18.38
C PRO A 262 -9.71 14.64 -18.66
N ILE A 263 -10.87 14.80 -18.00
CA ILE A 263 -11.75 15.98 -18.15
C ILE A 263 -11.08 17.28 -17.70
N CYS A 264 -10.04 17.21 -16.84
CA CYS A 264 -9.33 18.38 -16.37
C CYS A 264 -8.46 19.04 -17.44
N LYS A 265 -8.17 18.36 -18.55
CA LYS A 265 -7.42 18.94 -19.67
C LYS A 265 -8.11 20.20 -20.24
N GLU A 266 -9.45 20.21 -20.27
CA GLU A 266 -10.21 21.38 -20.73
C GLU A 266 -10.06 22.60 -19.78
N LEU A 267 -9.69 22.36 -18.53
CA LEU A 267 -9.55 23.39 -17.50
C LEU A 267 -8.14 23.97 -17.45
N GLU A 268 -7.15 23.32 -18.05
CA GLU A 268 -5.73 23.73 -18.00
C GLU A 268 -5.45 25.07 -18.70
N THR A 269 -6.39 25.58 -19.48
CA THR A 269 -6.34 26.94 -20.04
C THR A 269 -6.68 28.06 -19.03
N LYS A 270 -7.25 27.69 -17.87
CA LYS A 270 -7.68 28.64 -16.84
C LYS A 270 -6.62 28.82 -15.77
N GLU A 271 -6.13 30.04 -15.58
CA GLU A 271 -5.11 30.35 -14.58
C GLU A 271 -5.54 29.97 -13.15
N SER A 272 -6.82 30.20 -12.82
CA SER A 272 -7.39 29.82 -11.52
C SER A 272 -7.32 28.30 -11.27
N PHE A 273 -7.52 27.48 -12.30
CA PHE A 273 -7.40 26.04 -12.18
C PHE A 273 -5.93 25.59 -12.04
N LEU A 274 -5.01 26.20 -12.79
CA LEU A 274 -3.59 25.89 -12.68
C LEU A 274 -3.05 26.22 -11.28
N LYS A 275 -3.50 27.32 -10.67
CA LYS A 275 -3.17 27.65 -9.28
C LYS A 275 -3.70 26.59 -8.33
N PHE A 276 -4.98 26.21 -8.44
CA PHE A 276 -5.58 25.15 -7.63
C PHE A 276 -4.83 23.82 -7.79
N LYS A 277 -4.52 23.42 -9.02
CA LYS A 277 -3.75 22.20 -9.33
C LYS A 277 -2.39 22.21 -8.64
N LYS A 278 -1.66 23.34 -8.70
CA LYS A 278 -0.36 23.52 -8.03
C LYS A 278 -0.47 23.40 -6.52
N ASP A 279 -1.54 23.91 -5.91
CA ASP A 279 -1.76 23.83 -4.47
C ASP A 279 -2.13 22.40 -4.04
N CYS A 280 -2.90 21.67 -4.83
CA CYS A 280 -3.18 20.25 -4.60
C CYS A 280 -1.92 19.39 -4.65
N LEU A 281 -0.99 19.67 -5.55
CA LEU A 281 0.27 18.91 -5.69
C LEU A 281 1.22 19.07 -4.49
N LYS A 282 1.03 20.10 -3.66
CA LYS A 282 1.78 20.30 -2.41
C LYS A 282 1.29 19.41 -1.26
N VAL A 283 0.06 18.91 -1.35
CA VAL A 283 -0.52 18.00 -0.36
C VAL A 283 -0.03 16.59 -0.68
N GLY A 284 0.49 15.88 0.32
CA GLY A 284 0.97 14.49 0.12
C GLY A 284 -0.14 13.59 -0.45
N THR A 285 0.28 12.55 -1.16
CA THR A 285 -0.63 11.59 -1.83
C THR A 285 -1.06 10.42 -0.95
N THR A 286 -0.65 10.38 0.32
CA THR A 286 -1.04 9.33 1.25
C THR A 286 -2.49 9.51 1.71
N GLU A 287 -3.21 8.42 1.95
CA GLU A 287 -4.58 8.48 2.50
C GLU A 287 -4.61 9.26 3.83
N GLU A 288 -3.59 9.13 4.66
CA GLU A 288 -3.47 9.84 5.95
C GLU A 288 -3.26 11.35 5.76
N ALA A 289 -2.38 11.76 4.85
CA ALA A 289 -2.15 13.17 4.52
C ALA A 289 -3.42 13.80 3.93
N LEU A 290 -4.13 13.07 3.07
CA LEU A 290 -5.40 13.50 2.50
C LEU A 290 -6.54 13.50 3.51
N ALA A 291 -6.55 12.57 4.47
CA ALA A 291 -7.55 12.54 5.54
C ALA A 291 -7.44 13.75 6.47
N GLY A 292 -6.21 14.16 6.82
CA GLY A 292 -5.95 15.33 7.66
C GLY A 292 -6.02 16.68 6.96
N ALA A 293 -5.95 16.73 5.62
CA ALA A 293 -5.97 17.96 4.85
C ALA A 293 -7.38 18.54 4.74
N GLU A 294 -7.46 19.87 4.66
CA GLU A 294 -8.70 20.57 4.35
C GLU A 294 -9.26 20.13 2.99
N LYS A 295 -10.56 19.84 2.92
CA LYS A 295 -11.23 19.37 1.70
C LYS A 295 -11.47 20.58 0.78
N ASN A 296 -10.65 20.68 -0.26
CA ASN A 296 -10.69 21.77 -1.23
C ASN A 296 -11.14 21.28 -2.60
N GLY A 297 -11.92 22.07 -3.29
CA GLY A 297 -12.42 21.77 -4.62
C GLY A 297 -12.45 22.98 -5.54
N TYR A 298 -12.22 22.74 -6.81
CA TYR A 298 -12.42 23.70 -7.87
C TYR A 298 -13.77 23.41 -8.55
N LYS A 299 -14.72 24.36 -8.43
CA LYS A 299 -16.02 24.25 -9.06
C LYS A 299 -15.87 24.43 -10.58
N THR A 300 -16.26 23.42 -11.33
CA THR A 300 -16.26 23.50 -12.80
C THR A 300 -17.56 24.14 -13.32
N SER A 301 -17.64 24.39 -14.62
CA SER A 301 -18.90 24.75 -15.28
C SER A 301 -19.72 23.52 -15.70
N LEU A 302 -19.23 22.30 -15.43
CA LEU A 302 -19.87 21.06 -15.85
C LEU A 302 -20.93 20.61 -14.85
N PHE A 303 -21.97 20.01 -15.41
CA PHE A 303 -22.99 19.28 -14.67
C PHE A 303 -23.17 17.91 -15.29
N VAL A 304 -23.58 16.94 -14.49
CA VAL A 304 -24.00 15.63 -14.97
C VAL A 304 -25.47 15.39 -14.66
N GLU A 305 -26.09 14.50 -15.43
CA GLU A 305 -27.46 14.07 -15.22
C GLU A 305 -27.52 12.99 -14.14
N HIS A 306 -28.48 13.07 -13.22
CA HIS A 306 -28.72 12.02 -12.25
C HIS A 306 -29.32 10.79 -12.99
N PRO A 307 -28.74 9.56 -12.84
CA PRO A 307 -29.13 8.43 -13.68
C PRO A 307 -30.55 7.88 -13.41
N PHE A 308 -31.18 8.27 -12.30
CA PHE A 308 -32.52 7.81 -11.92
C PHE A 308 -33.52 8.95 -11.74
N ILE A 309 -33.12 10.15 -11.35
CA ILE A 309 -34.01 11.30 -11.15
C ILE A 309 -34.00 12.18 -12.41
N LYS A 310 -35.13 12.23 -13.08
CA LYS A 310 -35.28 13.02 -14.32
C LYS A 310 -35.05 14.50 -14.07
N ASN A 311 -34.32 15.16 -14.95
CA ASN A 311 -34.01 16.60 -14.93
C ASN A 311 -33.18 17.07 -13.71
N LYS A 312 -32.67 16.17 -12.85
CA LYS A 312 -31.77 16.54 -11.76
C LYS A 312 -30.34 16.66 -12.30
N LYS A 313 -29.78 17.87 -12.19
CA LYS A 313 -28.40 18.18 -12.56
C LYS A 313 -27.51 18.17 -11.31
N ILE A 314 -26.36 17.52 -11.39
CA ILE A 314 -25.40 17.40 -10.32
C ILE A 314 -24.13 18.15 -10.72
N PRO A 315 -23.64 19.12 -9.92
CA PRO A 315 -22.43 19.87 -10.23
C PRO A 315 -21.19 19.00 -10.15
N VAL A 316 -20.20 19.27 -11.02
CA VAL A 316 -18.90 18.57 -11.05
C VAL A 316 -17.83 19.47 -10.46
N PHE A 317 -17.07 18.94 -9.52
CA PHE A 317 -15.90 19.56 -8.91
C PHE A 317 -14.63 18.81 -9.26
N VAL A 318 -13.51 19.50 -9.27
CA VAL A 318 -12.19 18.87 -9.16
C VAL A 318 -11.78 18.98 -7.71
N ALA A 319 -11.47 17.88 -7.03
CA ALA A 319 -11.22 17.87 -5.59
C ALA A 319 -9.85 17.27 -5.21
N ASN A 320 -9.21 17.86 -4.20
CA ASN A 320 -7.88 17.45 -3.75
C ASN A 320 -7.84 16.09 -3.04
N PHE A 321 -8.97 15.56 -2.63
CA PHE A 321 -9.11 14.28 -1.92
C PHE A 321 -9.54 13.11 -2.80
N VAL A 322 -9.69 13.32 -4.12
CA VAL A 322 -9.99 12.27 -5.10
C VAL A 322 -8.70 11.86 -5.79
N LEU A 323 -8.35 10.57 -5.68
CA LEU A 323 -7.15 10.01 -6.27
C LEU A 323 -7.47 9.32 -7.59
N MET A 324 -6.59 9.51 -8.60
CA MET A 324 -6.73 8.84 -9.89
C MET A 324 -6.51 7.32 -9.79
N ASP A 325 -5.69 6.89 -8.83
CA ASP A 325 -5.32 5.48 -8.63
C ASP A 325 -6.35 4.68 -7.84
N TYR A 326 -7.45 5.30 -7.40
CA TYR A 326 -8.55 4.63 -6.71
C TYR A 326 -9.81 4.67 -7.57
N GLY A 327 -10.29 3.50 -7.96
CA GLY A 327 -11.48 3.37 -8.80
C GLY A 327 -11.28 3.92 -10.21
N THR A 328 -11.99 4.97 -10.54
CA THR A 328 -11.98 5.63 -11.87
C THR A 328 -11.42 7.05 -11.83
N GLY A 329 -10.88 7.48 -10.68
CA GLY A 329 -10.49 8.87 -10.47
C GLY A 329 -11.68 9.84 -10.35
N ALA A 330 -12.87 9.30 -10.11
CA ALA A 330 -14.10 10.06 -9.89
C ALA A 330 -14.97 9.41 -8.81
N ILE A 331 -15.62 10.23 -8.00
CA ILE A 331 -16.58 9.81 -6.98
C ILE A 331 -17.87 10.62 -7.12
N PHE A 332 -18.97 10.09 -6.59
CA PHE A 332 -20.11 10.92 -6.25
C PHE A 332 -20.12 11.20 -4.73
N GLY A 333 -20.46 12.41 -4.34
CA GLY A 333 -20.55 12.83 -2.94
C GLY A 333 -21.95 12.66 -2.40
N CYS A 334 -22.04 11.93 -1.26
CA CYS A 334 -23.29 11.79 -0.50
C CYS A 334 -23.10 12.32 0.93
N PRO A 335 -23.31 13.63 1.15
CA PRO A 335 -22.95 14.33 2.39
C PRO A 335 -23.60 13.78 3.66
N ALA A 336 -24.79 13.23 3.57
CA ALA A 336 -25.46 12.67 4.74
C ALA A 336 -24.81 11.37 5.25
N HIS A 337 -23.98 10.69 4.41
CA HIS A 337 -23.48 9.33 4.68
C HIS A 337 -21.97 9.16 4.50
N ASP A 338 -21.23 10.25 4.25
CA ASP A 338 -19.76 10.30 4.26
C ASP A 338 -19.29 11.62 4.89
N GLN A 339 -18.42 11.54 5.89
CA GLN A 339 -17.98 12.74 6.63
C GLN A 339 -17.18 13.71 5.74
N ARG A 340 -16.37 13.20 4.81
CA ARG A 340 -15.59 14.04 3.88
C ARG A 340 -16.52 14.81 2.95
N ASP A 341 -17.57 14.15 2.48
CA ASP A 341 -18.57 14.74 1.61
C ASP A 341 -19.42 15.77 2.37
N LEU A 342 -19.70 15.52 3.66
CA LEU A 342 -20.42 16.45 4.53
C LEU A 342 -19.62 17.74 4.73
N ASP A 343 -18.33 17.61 5.09
CA ASP A 343 -17.45 18.76 5.31
C ASP A 343 -17.30 19.58 4.02
N PHE A 344 -17.14 18.90 2.89
CA PHE A 344 -17.07 19.52 1.57
C PHE A 344 -18.38 20.23 1.21
N SER A 345 -19.52 19.58 1.40
CA SER A 345 -20.81 20.16 1.07
C SER A 345 -21.17 21.38 1.91
N LYS A 346 -20.84 21.36 3.20
CA LYS A 346 -20.97 22.55 4.07
C LYS A 346 -20.13 23.72 3.57
N LYS A 347 -18.88 23.44 3.17
CA LYS A 347 -17.96 24.47 2.66
C LYS A 347 -18.46 25.13 1.38
N TYR A 348 -19.06 24.35 0.48
CA TYR A 348 -19.49 24.82 -0.84
C TYR A 348 -21.00 25.09 -0.94
N GLY A 349 -21.74 25.00 0.17
CA GLY A 349 -23.18 25.27 0.21
C GLY A 349 -24.00 24.32 -0.65
N LEU A 350 -23.63 23.02 -0.65
CA LEU A 350 -24.32 22.01 -1.45
C LEU A 350 -25.46 21.36 -0.66
N GLU A 351 -26.46 20.86 -1.39
CA GLU A 351 -27.62 20.18 -0.80
C GLU A 351 -27.19 18.92 -0.03
N ILE A 352 -27.81 18.67 1.13
CA ILE A 352 -27.60 17.46 1.95
C ILE A 352 -28.91 16.69 2.01
N ILE A 353 -28.92 15.48 1.46
CA ILE A 353 -30.10 14.61 1.39
C ILE A 353 -29.82 13.33 2.17
N GLU A 354 -30.58 13.08 3.23
CA GLU A 354 -30.53 11.81 3.95
C GLU A 354 -31.25 10.73 3.15
N VAL A 355 -30.56 9.61 2.94
CA VAL A 355 -31.10 8.45 2.22
C VAL A 355 -31.02 7.16 3.01
N VAL A 356 -30.36 7.17 4.16
CA VAL A 356 -30.35 6.04 5.13
C VAL A 356 -30.70 6.59 6.49
N ALA A 357 -31.73 6.05 7.13
CA ALA A 357 -32.16 6.43 8.47
C ALA A 357 -32.18 5.22 9.41
N GLU A 358 -31.91 5.45 10.70
CA GLU A 358 -31.87 4.38 11.70
C GLU A 358 -33.24 3.71 11.89
N ASN A 359 -34.32 4.50 12.05
CA ASN A 359 -35.68 4.01 12.41
C ASN A 359 -36.78 4.58 11.51
N LYS A 360 -36.52 4.79 10.22
CA LYS A 360 -37.44 5.48 9.28
C LYS A 360 -37.76 6.95 9.67
N ASN A 361 -37.12 7.47 10.68
CA ASN A 361 -37.25 8.87 11.10
C ASN A 361 -36.28 9.73 10.31
N ILE A 362 -36.80 10.51 9.40
CA ILE A 362 -36.00 11.43 8.57
C ILE A 362 -35.63 12.64 9.43
N LEU A 363 -34.34 12.99 9.46
CA LEU A 363 -33.90 14.23 10.10
C LEU A 363 -34.46 15.42 9.34
N LYS A 364 -35.22 16.28 10.02
CA LYS A 364 -35.87 17.45 9.39
C LYS A 364 -34.97 18.68 9.22
N ASN A 365 -33.73 18.66 9.72
CA ASN A 365 -32.88 19.85 9.74
C ASN A 365 -31.40 19.48 9.49
N PHE A 366 -31.00 19.42 8.20
CA PHE A 366 -29.68 19.01 7.75
C PHE A 366 -28.57 20.05 7.99
N ASP A 367 -28.92 21.32 8.12
CA ASP A 367 -27.96 22.40 8.40
C ASP A 367 -27.27 22.23 9.78
N LYS A 368 -27.90 21.42 10.67
CA LYS A 368 -27.38 21.09 12.01
C LYS A 368 -26.67 19.74 12.11
N LEU A 369 -26.57 19.01 11.01
CA LEU A 369 -25.86 17.72 11.01
C LEU A 369 -24.37 17.97 11.32
N LYS A 370 -23.91 17.55 12.49
CA LYS A 370 -22.50 17.67 12.89
C LYS A 370 -21.68 16.55 12.30
N GLU A 371 -22.23 15.34 12.21
CA GLU A 371 -21.59 14.12 11.77
C GLU A 371 -22.45 13.38 10.75
N ALA A 372 -21.81 12.76 9.76
CA ALA A 372 -22.47 11.94 8.76
C ALA A 372 -22.94 10.60 9.38
N TYR A 373 -24.13 10.14 8.98
CA TYR A 373 -24.62 8.84 9.39
C TYR A 373 -24.05 7.73 8.51
N VAL A 374 -23.08 6.98 9.03
CA VAL A 374 -22.34 5.92 8.30
C VAL A 374 -22.77 4.50 8.64
N SER A 375 -23.70 4.34 9.59
CA SER A 375 -24.18 3.02 10.06
C SER A 375 -25.22 2.40 9.12
N ASN A 376 -25.55 1.14 9.37
CA ASN A 376 -26.65 0.46 8.70
C ASN A 376 -28.01 1.03 9.10
N GLY A 377 -28.96 0.96 8.20
CA GLY A 377 -30.30 1.50 8.42
C GLY A 377 -31.29 1.12 7.31
N THR A 378 -32.38 1.84 7.24
CA THR A 378 -33.43 1.70 6.24
C THR A 378 -33.37 2.85 5.24
N LEU A 379 -33.50 2.55 3.94
CA LEU A 379 -33.50 3.55 2.89
C LEU A 379 -34.74 4.44 2.96
N VAL A 380 -34.50 5.75 2.87
CA VAL A 380 -35.52 6.81 2.81
C VAL A 380 -35.17 7.77 1.68
N ASN A 381 -36.10 8.57 1.20
CA ASN A 381 -35.88 9.53 0.10
C ASN A 381 -35.19 8.95 -1.15
N SER A 382 -35.38 7.64 -1.39
CA SER A 382 -34.63 6.85 -2.37
C SER A 382 -35.55 6.12 -3.36
N GLU A 383 -36.72 6.72 -3.66
CA GLU A 383 -37.70 6.20 -4.63
C GLU A 383 -37.98 4.69 -4.45
N PHE A 384 -37.63 3.86 -5.43
CA PHE A 384 -37.87 2.42 -5.43
C PHE A 384 -37.01 1.63 -4.42
N LEU A 385 -36.04 2.27 -3.74
CA LEU A 385 -35.25 1.68 -2.67
C LEU A 385 -35.84 1.93 -1.29
N ASN A 386 -36.83 2.82 -1.15
CA ASN A 386 -37.42 3.17 0.14
C ASN A 386 -37.91 1.91 0.89
N GLY A 387 -37.60 1.88 2.19
CA GLY A 387 -37.98 0.80 3.10
C GLY A 387 -37.09 -0.44 3.06
N LEU A 388 -36.09 -0.51 2.16
CA LEU A 388 -35.12 -1.60 2.11
C LEU A 388 -34.00 -1.39 3.13
N SER A 389 -33.41 -2.49 3.62
CA SER A 389 -32.11 -2.44 4.31
C SER A 389 -31.01 -2.01 3.33
N VAL A 390 -29.89 -1.49 3.85
CA VAL A 390 -28.72 -1.10 3.05
C VAL A 390 -28.24 -2.24 2.15
N GLU A 391 -28.19 -3.48 2.66
CA GLU A 391 -27.75 -4.65 1.90
C GLU A 391 -28.66 -4.95 0.70
N ASN A 392 -29.99 -5.05 0.96
CA ASN A 392 -30.97 -5.31 -0.09
C ASN A 392 -31.03 -4.16 -1.11
N ALA A 393 -30.81 -2.92 -0.66
CA ALA A 393 -30.77 -1.77 -1.53
C ALA A 393 -29.54 -1.78 -2.45
N LYS A 394 -28.37 -2.21 -1.93
CA LYS A 394 -27.16 -2.37 -2.77
C LYS A 394 -27.38 -3.38 -3.90
N GLU A 395 -27.93 -4.53 -3.59
CA GLU A 395 -28.22 -5.53 -4.62
C GLU A 395 -29.24 -5.01 -5.64
N LYS A 396 -30.32 -4.43 -5.19
CA LYS A 396 -31.38 -3.92 -6.06
C LYS A 396 -30.90 -2.81 -6.98
N ILE A 397 -30.12 -1.85 -6.45
CA ILE A 397 -29.62 -0.73 -7.27
C ILE A 397 -28.58 -1.20 -8.29
N ILE A 398 -27.70 -2.15 -7.94
CA ILE A 398 -26.73 -2.73 -8.87
C ILE A 398 -27.46 -3.40 -10.04
N ASN A 399 -28.48 -4.21 -9.76
CA ASN A 399 -29.30 -4.86 -10.79
C ASN A 399 -29.98 -3.83 -11.70
N GLU A 400 -30.54 -2.74 -11.18
CA GLU A 400 -31.15 -1.68 -12.00
C GLU A 400 -30.12 -0.91 -12.83
N ILE A 401 -28.92 -0.68 -12.30
CA ILE A 401 -27.80 -0.05 -13.03
C ILE A 401 -27.38 -0.91 -14.23
N GLU A 402 -27.24 -2.24 -14.02
CA GLU A 402 -26.89 -3.17 -15.09
C GLU A 402 -28.01 -3.31 -16.13
N LYS A 403 -29.26 -3.40 -15.70
CA LYS A 403 -30.44 -3.46 -16.56
C LYS A 403 -30.56 -2.23 -17.44
N LYS A 404 -30.29 -1.06 -16.93
CA LYS A 404 -30.28 0.21 -17.68
C LYS A 404 -29.01 0.40 -18.52
N LYS A 405 -28.02 -0.48 -18.41
CA LYS A 405 -26.72 -0.39 -19.10
C LYS A 405 -25.97 0.93 -18.83
N ILE A 406 -26.12 1.45 -17.62
CA ILE A 406 -25.44 2.67 -17.14
C ILE A 406 -24.29 2.38 -16.18
N GLY A 407 -23.92 1.13 -16.02
CA GLY A 407 -22.83 0.69 -15.14
C GLY A 407 -22.83 -0.82 -14.95
N LYS A 408 -21.99 -1.28 -14.03
CA LYS A 408 -21.86 -2.71 -13.69
C LYS A 408 -21.31 -2.92 -12.28
N LYS A 409 -21.61 -4.08 -11.72
CA LYS A 409 -20.96 -4.54 -10.50
C LYS A 409 -19.44 -4.59 -10.69
N LYS A 410 -18.71 -4.15 -9.71
CA LYS A 410 -17.23 -4.14 -9.72
C LYS A 410 -16.67 -4.60 -8.40
N ILE A 411 -15.74 -5.54 -8.47
CA ILE A 411 -14.89 -5.90 -7.33
C ILE A 411 -13.61 -5.09 -7.44
N SER A 412 -13.21 -4.47 -6.38
CA SER A 412 -11.96 -3.73 -6.26
C SER A 412 -11.16 -4.24 -5.07
N PHE A 413 -9.85 -4.12 -5.15
CA PHE A 413 -8.93 -4.49 -4.08
C PHE A 413 -8.11 -3.27 -3.70
N ARG A 414 -7.79 -3.16 -2.40
CA ARG A 414 -6.83 -2.17 -1.92
C ARG A 414 -5.40 -2.55 -2.29
N LEU A 415 -5.13 -3.85 -2.39
CA LEU A 415 -3.86 -4.40 -2.87
C LEU A 415 -3.49 -3.77 -4.21
N LYS A 416 -2.26 -3.30 -4.34
CA LYS A 416 -1.70 -2.73 -5.57
C LYS A 416 -0.55 -3.59 -6.09
N ASP A 417 -0.29 -3.50 -7.38
CA ASP A 417 0.87 -4.14 -7.98
C ASP A 417 2.17 -3.62 -7.34
N TRP A 418 3.15 -4.51 -7.19
CA TRP A 418 4.42 -4.16 -6.56
C TRP A 418 5.39 -3.51 -7.54
N GLY A 419 5.90 -2.34 -7.23
CA GLY A 419 6.98 -1.72 -7.99
C GLY A 419 8.29 -2.49 -7.84
N VAL A 420 8.96 -2.72 -8.97
CA VAL A 420 10.29 -3.36 -8.99
C VAL A 420 11.38 -2.32 -9.19
N SER A 421 11.14 -1.33 -10.06
CA SER A 421 12.07 -0.23 -10.32
C SER A 421 11.38 0.94 -11.02
#